data_547797c8f7df1f930b0ae09289144580
#
_entry.id   547797c8f7df1f930b0ae09289144580
#
_cell.length_a   1.000
_cell.length_b   1.000
_cell.length_c   1.000
_cell.angle_alpha   90.00
_cell.angle_beta   90.00
_cell.angle_gamma   90.00
#
_symmetry.space_group_name_H-M   'P 1'
#
loop_
_entity.id
_entity.type
_entity.pdbx_description
1 polymer ?
#
loop_
_entity_poly.entity_id
_entity_poly.type
_entity_poly.pdbx_seq_one_letter_code
_entity_poly.pdbx_strand_id
1 'polypeptide(L)'
;QSYSAALMTAVSLPSFFNAIPHANGYEQISSGDTNMFRLAKEQGYETYFYSAQAENEMAILNLIGKKWIDHLIQPTQLGYGNGDNMPDEKLLPLFDKINLQQGKHFIVLHQRGSHVPYGALLQPQDKVFGEANIVDKYDNTIHKTDQMIQTVFEQLQKQPDGNWLFAYTSDHGQYVRQDTYNQGTVQPDSYLVPLVLYSPDKAVQQAANQAF
;
A
#
# COMPACT_ATOMS: atom_id res chain seq x y z
N GLN A 1 -2.44 13.38 -8.42
CA GLN A 1 -3.65 12.76 -7.86
C GLN A 1 -4.21 11.76 -8.85
N SER A 2 -4.78 10.69 -8.35
CA SER A 2 -5.41 9.65 -9.14
C SER A 2 -6.76 9.27 -8.52
N TYR A 3 -7.48 8.37 -9.16
CA TYR A 3 -8.73 7.83 -8.64
C TYR A 3 -8.60 6.34 -8.38
N SER A 4 -9.07 5.89 -7.23
CA SER A 4 -9.18 4.46 -6.95
C SER A 4 -10.33 3.83 -7.74
N ALA A 5 -10.22 2.52 -7.98
CA ALA A 5 -11.25 1.75 -8.68
C ALA A 5 -12.53 1.58 -7.83
N ALA A 6 -12.42 1.66 -6.51
CA ALA A 6 -13.53 1.45 -5.58
C ALA A 6 -13.31 2.19 -4.25
N LEU A 7 -14.29 2.09 -3.36
CA LEU A 7 -14.34 2.74 -2.04
C LEU A 7 -13.96 1.80 -0.88
N MET A 8 -13.55 0.58 -1.20
CA MET A 8 -13.25 -0.45 -0.19
C MET A 8 -12.06 -1.29 -0.63
N THR A 9 -11.18 -1.60 0.30
CA THR A 9 -9.99 -2.45 0.13
C THR A 9 -10.31 -3.77 -0.58
N ALA A 10 -11.44 -4.40 -0.22
CA ALA A 10 -11.86 -5.68 -0.78
C ALA A 10 -12.10 -5.68 -2.31
N VAL A 11 -12.31 -4.50 -2.90
CA VAL A 11 -12.52 -4.33 -4.35
C VAL A 11 -11.31 -3.62 -4.98
N SER A 12 -10.78 -2.61 -4.30
CA SER A 12 -9.69 -1.77 -4.84
C SER A 12 -8.40 -2.56 -5.01
N LEU A 13 -7.98 -3.36 -4.03
CA LEU A 13 -6.72 -4.12 -4.13
C LEU A 13 -6.77 -5.20 -5.22
N PRO A 14 -7.82 -6.05 -5.32
CA PRO A 14 -7.93 -6.96 -6.46
C PRO A 14 -7.92 -6.25 -7.80
N SER A 15 -8.61 -5.11 -7.92
CA SER A 15 -8.63 -4.31 -9.16
C SER A 15 -7.25 -3.76 -9.49
N PHE A 16 -6.54 -3.21 -8.50
CA PHE A 16 -5.20 -2.66 -8.68
C PHE A 16 -4.19 -3.73 -9.09
N PHE A 17 -4.08 -4.82 -8.31
CA PHE A 17 -3.07 -5.85 -8.57
C PHE A 17 -3.33 -6.70 -9.83
N ASN A 18 -4.56 -6.71 -10.34
CA ASN A 18 -4.87 -7.35 -11.61
C ASN A 18 -5.01 -6.35 -12.78
N ALA A 19 -4.65 -5.08 -12.57
CA ALA A 19 -4.68 -4.00 -13.58
C ALA A 19 -6.04 -3.92 -14.30
N ILE A 20 -7.14 -3.94 -13.53
CA ILE A 20 -8.50 -3.95 -14.08
C ILE A 20 -8.92 -2.52 -14.42
N PRO A 21 -9.07 -2.16 -15.72
CA PRO A 21 -9.37 -0.80 -16.13
C PRO A 21 -10.86 -0.45 -16.03
N HIS A 22 -11.73 -1.45 -15.92
CA HIS A 22 -13.19 -1.27 -15.95
C HIS A 22 -13.89 -2.20 -14.94
N ALA A 23 -15.13 -1.92 -14.60
CA ALA A 23 -15.98 -2.86 -13.88
C ALA A 23 -16.05 -4.22 -14.62
N ASN A 24 -16.27 -5.31 -13.86
CA ASN A 24 -16.37 -6.67 -14.39
C ASN A 24 -15.03 -7.33 -14.79
N GLY A 25 -14.01 -7.19 -13.94
CA GLY A 25 -12.68 -7.79 -14.12
C GLY A 25 -12.56 -9.26 -13.70
N TYR A 26 -13.65 -10.02 -13.63
CA TYR A 26 -13.64 -11.40 -13.18
C TYR A 26 -12.70 -12.31 -13.98
N GLU A 27 -12.69 -12.16 -15.29
CA GLU A 27 -11.82 -12.96 -16.18
C GLU A 27 -10.34 -12.68 -15.91
N GLN A 28 -9.96 -11.40 -15.75
CA GLN A 28 -8.58 -11.02 -15.42
C GLN A 28 -8.14 -11.57 -14.06
N ILE A 29 -9.00 -11.49 -13.03
CA ILE A 29 -8.70 -12.06 -11.72
C ILE A 29 -8.55 -13.59 -11.82
N SER A 30 -9.45 -14.26 -12.55
CA SER A 30 -9.47 -15.71 -12.67
C SER A 30 -8.27 -16.26 -13.45
N SER A 31 -7.93 -15.65 -14.59
CA SER A 31 -6.78 -16.01 -15.40
C SER A 31 -5.46 -15.56 -14.76
N GLY A 32 -5.47 -14.40 -14.12
CA GLY A 32 -4.31 -13.71 -13.60
C GLY A 32 -3.35 -13.18 -14.68
N ASP A 33 -3.81 -13.06 -15.92
CA ASP A 33 -2.95 -12.67 -17.07
C ASP A 33 -2.38 -11.26 -16.91
N THR A 34 -3.09 -10.39 -16.21
CA THR A 34 -2.65 -9.02 -15.91
C THR A 34 -2.18 -8.85 -14.46
N ASN A 35 -2.03 -9.94 -13.68
CA ASN A 35 -1.67 -9.85 -12.28
C ASN A 35 -0.21 -9.41 -12.11
N MET A 36 0.01 -8.35 -11.35
CA MET A 36 1.35 -7.74 -11.16
C MET A 36 2.34 -8.70 -10.52
N PHE A 37 1.95 -9.53 -9.53
CA PHE A 37 2.83 -10.52 -8.91
C PHE A 37 3.21 -11.62 -9.89
N ARG A 38 2.25 -12.10 -10.69
CA ARG A 38 2.52 -13.09 -11.74
C ARG A 38 3.51 -12.53 -12.77
N LEU A 39 3.23 -11.34 -13.31
CA LEU A 39 4.10 -10.69 -14.30
C LEU A 39 5.51 -10.46 -13.74
N ALA A 40 5.62 -10.04 -12.50
CA ALA A 40 6.91 -9.90 -11.82
C ALA A 40 7.67 -11.23 -11.75
N LYS A 41 7.01 -12.32 -11.34
CA LYS A 41 7.63 -13.65 -11.31
C LYS A 41 8.08 -14.13 -12.69
N GLU A 42 7.28 -13.92 -13.72
CA GLU A 42 7.63 -14.28 -15.11
C GLU A 42 8.86 -13.52 -15.62
N GLN A 43 9.15 -12.33 -15.03
CA GLN A 43 10.36 -11.54 -15.30
C GLN A 43 11.51 -11.84 -14.32
N GLY A 44 11.38 -12.86 -13.50
CA GLY A 44 12.41 -13.30 -12.55
C GLY A 44 12.54 -12.45 -11.29
N TYR A 45 11.48 -11.76 -10.90
CA TYR A 45 11.41 -11.06 -9.63
C TYR A 45 11.00 -12.02 -8.51
N GLU A 46 11.64 -11.89 -7.36
CA GLU A 46 11.17 -12.42 -6.08
C GLU A 46 10.08 -11.48 -5.53
N THR A 47 8.96 -12.03 -5.07
CA THR A 47 7.76 -11.24 -4.77
C THR A 47 7.44 -11.25 -3.28
N TYR A 48 7.16 -10.05 -2.74
CA TYR A 48 6.94 -9.81 -1.32
C TYR A 48 5.62 -9.08 -1.11
N PHE A 49 4.83 -9.54 -0.16
CA PHE A 49 3.66 -8.82 0.33
C PHE A 49 3.64 -8.85 1.85
N TYR A 50 3.97 -7.72 2.46
CA TYR A 50 3.98 -7.54 3.90
C TYR A 50 2.84 -6.62 4.29
N SER A 51 1.88 -7.12 5.07
CA SER A 51 0.67 -6.39 5.44
C SER A 51 0.66 -6.05 6.92
N ALA A 52 0.29 -4.81 7.24
CA ALA A 52 -0.02 -4.36 8.60
C ALA A 52 -1.51 -4.53 8.94
N GLN A 53 -2.36 -4.85 7.96
CA GLN A 53 -3.78 -5.09 8.20
C GLN A 53 -4.05 -6.49 8.73
N ALA A 54 -5.05 -6.61 9.58
CA ALA A 54 -5.49 -7.85 10.20
C ALA A 54 -5.75 -8.95 9.16
N GLU A 55 -5.40 -10.19 9.49
CA GLU A 55 -5.49 -11.30 8.54
C GLU A 55 -6.93 -11.59 8.09
N ASN A 56 -7.91 -11.44 8.98
CA ASN A 56 -9.32 -11.60 8.63
C ASN A 56 -9.83 -10.55 7.64
N GLU A 57 -9.26 -9.33 7.64
CA GLU A 57 -9.55 -8.29 6.66
C GLU A 57 -8.91 -8.61 5.30
N MET A 58 -7.84 -9.41 5.29
CA MET A 58 -7.09 -9.82 4.11
C MET A 58 -7.55 -11.17 3.50
N ALA A 59 -8.78 -11.60 3.76
CA ALA A 59 -9.38 -12.79 3.13
C ALA A 59 -9.40 -12.73 1.58
N ILE A 60 -9.20 -11.53 1.02
CA ILE A 60 -9.11 -11.26 -0.42
C ILE A 60 -7.75 -11.59 -1.06
N LEU A 61 -6.76 -12.07 -0.30
CA LEU A 61 -5.40 -12.34 -0.82
C LEU A 61 -5.38 -13.26 -2.04
N ASN A 62 -6.30 -14.22 -2.12
CA ASN A 62 -6.41 -15.06 -3.32
C ASN A 62 -6.78 -14.26 -4.57
N LEU A 63 -7.58 -13.20 -4.43
CA LEU A 63 -7.96 -12.30 -5.52
C LEU A 63 -6.84 -11.31 -5.87
N ILE A 64 -5.97 -11.00 -4.90
CA ILE A 64 -4.76 -10.19 -5.11
C ILE A 64 -3.68 -10.99 -5.86
N GLY A 65 -3.65 -12.31 -5.70
CA GLY A 65 -2.67 -13.17 -6.35
C GLY A 65 -1.75 -13.91 -5.38
N LYS A 66 -2.23 -14.34 -4.23
CA LYS A 66 -1.47 -15.05 -3.18
C LYS A 66 -0.53 -16.15 -3.73
N LYS A 67 -0.98 -16.90 -4.73
CA LYS A 67 -0.20 -18.00 -5.33
C LYS A 67 1.10 -17.56 -6.04
N TRP A 68 1.24 -16.26 -6.31
CA TRP A 68 2.43 -15.68 -6.95
C TRP A 68 3.26 -14.82 -5.98
N ILE A 69 2.92 -14.83 -4.68
CA ILE A 69 3.67 -14.14 -3.63
C ILE A 69 4.61 -15.16 -2.97
N ASP A 70 5.93 -14.93 -3.07
CA ASP A 70 6.93 -15.81 -2.47
C ASP A 70 7.05 -15.57 -0.96
N HIS A 71 6.99 -14.32 -0.53
CA HIS A 71 7.13 -13.93 0.87
C HIS A 71 5.90 -13.15 1.33
N LEU A 72 4.99 -13.85 2.00
CA LEU A 72 3.81 -13.26 2.61
C LEU A 72 4.03 -13.14 4.12
N ILE A 73 3.92 -11.93 4.66
CA ILE A 73 3.89 -11.69 6.11
C ILE A 73 2.65 -10.87 6.46
N GLN A 74 1.92 -11.37 7.44
CA GLN A 74 0.72 -10.76 8.02
C GLN A 74 0.90 -10.65 9.55
N PRO A 75 0.09 -9.87 10.27
CA PRO A 75 0.23 -9.65 11.70
C PRO A 75 0.33 -10.92 12.53
N THR A 76 -0.41 -11.98 12.18
CA THR A 76 -0.39 -13.25 12.93
C THR A 76 0.99 -13.93 12.96
N GLN A 77 1.80 -13.80 11.92
CA GLN A 77 3.17 -14.34 11.89
C GLN A 77 4.14 -13.56 12.80
N LEU A 78 3.72 -12.39 13.27
CA LEU A 78 4.47 -11.55 14.22
C LEU A 78 3.87 -11.57 15.63
N GLY A 79 2.94 -12.50 15.90
CA GLY A 79 2.36 -12.73 17.23
C GLY A 79 1.11 -11.89 17.52
N TYR A 80 0.54 -11.19 16.57
CA TYR A 80 -0.75 -10.50 16.71
C TYR A 80 -1.91 -11.49 16.54
N GLY A 81 -3.09 -11.16 17.07
CA GLY A 81 -4.30 -11.95 16.84
C GLY A 81 -4.80 -11.84 15.39
N ASN A 82 -5.64 -12.77 14.97
CA ASN A 82 -6.20 -12.81 13.60
C ASN A 82 -7.01 -11.55 13.22
N GLY A 83 -7.63 -10.91 14.22
CA GLY A 83 -8.37 -9.65 14.07
C GLY A 83 -7.57 -8.39 14.42
N ASP A 84 -6.29 -8.52 14.70
CA ASP A 84 -5.47 -7.40 15.15
C ASP A 84 -4.65 -6.83 13.99
N ASN A 85 -4.76 -5.51 13.81
CA ASN A 85 -3.83 -4.77 12.97
C ASN A 85 -2.51 -4.55 13.71
N MET A 86 -1.40 -4.50 13.00
CA MET A 86 -0.13 -4.09 13.59
C MET A 86 0.22 -2.65 13.20
N PRO A 87 1.04 -1.94 13.99
CA PRO A 87 1.57 -0.64 13.61
C PRO A 87 2.38 -0.72 12.31
N ASP A 88 2.17 0.24 11.39
CA ASP A 88 2.79 0.24 10.06
C ASP A 88 4.33 0.24 10.10
N GLU A 89 4.93 0.87 11.12
CA GLU A 89 6.39 0.88 11.32
C GLU A 89 7.00 -0.53 11.53
N LYS A 90 6.18 -1.53 11.85
CA LYS A 90 6.64 -2.93 11.94
C LYS A 90 6.97 -3.53 10.57
N LEU A 91 6.54 -2.90 9.49
CA LEU A 91 6.93 -3.27 8.12
C LEU A 91 8.39 -2.90 7.81
N LEU A 92 8.94 -1.84 8.45
CA LEU A 92 10.30 -1.37 8.17
C LEU A 92 11.39 -2.43 8.50
N PRO A 93 11.41 -3.07 9.68
CA PRO A 93 12.38 -4.12 9.96
C PRO A 93 12.26 -5.36 9.06
N LEU A 94 11.09 -5.58 8.45
CA LEU A 94 10.91 -6.65 7.47
C LEU A 94 11.53 -6.25 6.13
N PHE A 95 11.33 -5.02 5.72
CA PHE A 95 11.94 -4.44 4.52
C PHE A 95 13.47 -4.42 4.63
N ASP A 96 14.03 -4.03 5.79
CA ASP A 96 15.48 -4.00 6.05
C ASP A 96 16.18 -5.36 5.89
N LYS A 97 15.44 -6.46 6.04
CA LYS A 97 15.99 -7.82 5.89
C LYS A 97 16.12 -8.27 4.44
N ILE A 98 15.51 -7.55 3.49
CA ILE A 98 15.59 -7.89 2.07
C ILE A 98 16.92 -7.41 1.52
N ASN A 99 17.72 -8.31 0.96
CA ASN A 99 18.98 -7.95 0.32
C ASN A 99 18.74 -7.35 -1.07
N LEU A 100 18.47 -6.04 -1.12
CA LEU A 100 18.17 -5.32 -2.36
C LEU A 100 19.32 -5.30 -3.38
N GLN A 101 20.54 -5.72 -2.99
CA GLN A 101 21.69 -5.74 -3.88
C GLN A 101 21.81 -7.04 -4.70
N GLN A 102 20.99 -8.04 -4.42
CA GLN A 102 21.01 -9.33 -5.10
C GLN A 102 19.64 -9.70 -5.64
N GLY A 103 19.56 -9.88 -6.95
CA GLY A 103 18.34 -10.31 -7.61
C GLY A 103 17.42 -9.15 -8.00
N LYS A 104 16.20 -9.50 -8.31
CA LYS A 104 15.13 -8.57 -8.64
C LYS A 104 14.00 -8.74 -7.63
N HIS A 105 13.47 -7.67 -7.10
CA HIS A 105 12.47 -7.71 -6.04
C HIS A 105 11.23 -6.89 -6.44
N PHE A 106 10.06 -7.48 -6.27
CA PHE A 106 8.78 -6.78 -6.33
C PHE A 106 8.18 -6.78 -4.93
N ILE A 107 8.25 -5.64 -4.26
CA ILE A 107 7.97 -5.53 -2.82
C ILE A 107 6.73 -4.65 -2.61
N VAL A 108 5.77 -5.18 -1.88
CA VAL A 108 4.59 -4.45 -1.43
C VAL A 108 4.60 -4.35 0.08
N LEU A 109 4.69 -3.12 0.59
CA LEU A 109 4.49 -2.79 2.00
C LEU A 109 3.07 -2.26 2.17
N HIS A 110 2.16 -3.15 2.56
CA HIS A 110 0.74 -2.85 2.68
C HIS A 110 0.44 -2.30 4.07
N GLN A 111 0.34 -0.98 4.16
CA GLN A 111 0.03 -0.26 5.38
C GLN A 111 -1.44 -0.40 5.76
N ARG A 112 -1.75 -0.26 7.04
CA ARG A 112 -3.08 0.08 7.51
C ARG A 112 -3.41 1.54 7.19
N GLY A 113 -2.39 2.39 7.28
CA GLY A 113 -2.48 3.80 6.94
C GLY A 113 -3.53 4.55 7.76
N SER A 114 -4.24 5.44 7.06
CA SER A 114 -5.27 6.30 7.66
C SER A 114 -6.66 5.63 7.76
N HIS A 115 -6.70 4.36 8.12
CA HIS A 115 -7.95 3.61 8.33
C HIS A 115 -8.61 3.99 9.66
N VAL A 116 -9.95 4.02 9.70
CA VAL A 116 -10.73 4.24 10.93
C VAL A 116 -10.58 3.06 11.92
N PRO A 117 -10.63 3.28 13.24
CA PRO A 117 -10.62 4.56 13.92
C PRO A 117 -9.22 5.23 13.84
N TYR A 118 -9.20 6.50 13.45
CA TYR A 118 -7.94 7.23 13.27
C TYR A 118 -7.16 7.31 14.56
N GLY A 119 -5.85 7.10 14.46
CA GLY A 119 -4.94 7.22 15.59
C GLY A 119 -4.91 6.02 16.55
N ALA A 120 -5.68 4.96 16.31
CA ALA A 120 -5.75 3.79 17.20
C ALA A 120 -4.39 3.09 17.44
N LEU A 121 -3.48 3.15 16.45
CA LEU A 121 -2.15 2.53 16.52
C LEU A 121 -1.02 3.57 16.67
N LEU A 122 -1.35 4.86 16.78
CA LEU A 122 -0.35 5.92 16.96
C LEU A 122 0.14 5.97 18.39
N GLN A 123 1.44 6.20 18.54
CA GLN A 123 2.04 6.48 19.84
C GLN A 123 1.85 7.96 20.20
N PRO A 124 1.99 8.35 21.48
CA PRO A 124 1.80 9.76 21.90
C PRO A 124 2.64 10.76 21.10
N GLN A 125 3.88 10.40 20.75
CA GLN A 125 4.78 11.26 19.97
C GLN A 125 4.36 11.46 18.51
N ASP A 126 3.49 10.59 17.97
CA ASP A 126 2.99 10.69 16.59
C ASP A 126 1.83 11.70 16.47
N LYS A 127 1.28 12.17 17.61
CA LYS A 127 0.08 13.01 17.67
C LYS A 127 0.43 14.50 17.62
N VAL A 128 1.17 14.91 16.61
CA VAL A 128 1.75 16.26 16.46
C VAL A 128 0.70 17.35 16.22
N PHE A 129 -0.46 16.99 15.67
CA PHE A 129 -1.57 17.93 15.43
C PHE A 129 -2.61 17.93 16.57
N GLY A 130 -2.38 17.16 17.64
CA GLY A 130 -3.35 16.98 18.71
C GLY A 130 -4.43 15.97 18.38
N GLU A 131 -5.51 15.97 19.14
CA GLU A 131 -6.64 15.03 19.03
C GLU A 131 -8.00 15.70 19.31
N ALA A 132 -8.08 17.02 19.16
CA ALA A 132 -9.26 17.79 19.53
C ALA A 132 -10.48 17.45 18.65
N ASN A 133 -10.25 17.10 17.40
CA ASN A 133 -11.30 16.75 16.44
C ASN A 133 -10.85 15.59 15.52
N ILE A 134 -11.71 15.16 14.62
CA ILE A 134 -11.44 14.02 13.74
C ILE A 134 -10.39 14.34 12.67
N VAL A 135 -10.29 15.59 12.23
CA VAL A 135 -9.29 16.04 11.26
C VAL A 135 -7.89 15.94 11.86
N ASP A 136 -7.70 16.44 13.10
CA ASP A 136 -6.42 16.35 13.80
C ASP A 136 -5.94 14.88 13.90
N LYS A 137 -6.87 13.97 14.24
CA LYS A 137 -6.58 12.54 14.33
C LYS A 137 -6.21 11.93 12.97
N TYR A 138 -6.92 12.33 11.93
CA TYR A 138 -6.63 11.90 10.56
C TYR A 138 -5.27 12.43 10.10
N ASP A 139 -4.98 13.72 10.31
CA ASP A 139 -3.73 14.35 9.93
C ASP A 139 -2.52 13.71 10.62
N ASN A 140 -2.65 13.30 11.89
CA ASN A 140 -1.61 12.52 12.58
C ASN A 140 -1.31 11.20 11.85
N THR A 141 -2.32 10.53 11.30
CA THR A 141 -2.10 9.27 10.54
C THR A 141 -1.42 9.54 9.20
N ILE A 142 -1.76 10.64 8.52
CA ILE A 142 -1.09 11.07 7.29
C ILE A 142 0.38 11.41 7.58
N HIS A 143 0.65 12.16 8.64
CA HIS A 143 2.01 12.48 9.05
C HIS A 143 2.84 11.21 9.35
N LYS A 144 2.25 10.23 10.03
CA LYS A 144 2.91 8.95 10.28
C LYS A 144 3.24 8.20 8.99
N THR A 145 2.31 8.18 8.05
CA THR A 145 2.52 7.60 6.72
C THR A 145 3.66 8.29 5.97
N ASP A 146 3.72 9.63 6.02
CA ASP A 146 4.79 10.41 5.39
C ASP A 146 6.17 10.06 5.96
N GLN A 147 6.29 9.95 7.30
CA GLN A 147 7.53 9.49 7.95
C GLN A 147 7.96 8.09 7.50
N MET A 148 7.00 7.19 7.32
CA MET A 148 7.29 5.84 6.84
C MET A 148 7.77 5.85 5.38
N ILE A 149 7.10 6.62 4.51
CA ILE A 149 7.51 6.84 3.12
C ILE A 149 8.93 7.39 3.06
N GLN A 150 9.23 8.41 3.86
CA GLN A 150 10.56 8.99 3.95
C GLN A 150 11.61 7.93 4.30
N THR A 151 11.35 7.10 5.32
CA THR A 151 12.29 6.06 5.75
C THR A 151 12.57 5.05 4.64
N VAL A 152 11.54 4.55 3.96
CA VAL A 152 11.70 3.62 2.84
C VAL A 152 12.47 4.28 1.69
N PHE A 153 12.14 5.53 1.36
CA PHE A 153 12.77 6.27 0.28
C PHE A 153 14.27 6.50 0.56
N GLU A 154 14.63 6.89 1.78
CA GLU A 154 16.04 7.07 2.19
C GLU A 154 16.85 5.77 2.12
N GLN A 155 16.22 4.60 2.37
CA GLN A 155 16.87 3.31 2.19
C GLN A 155 17.11 2.98 0.71
N LEU A 156 16.13 3.28 -0.15
CA LEU A 156 16.27 3.10 -1.60
C LEU A 156 17.36 4.02 -2.18
N GLN A 157 17.48 5.25 -1.68
CA GLN A 157 18.51 6.19 -2.12
C GLN A 157 19.95 5.71 -1.81
N LYS A 158 20.11 4.82 -0.84
CA LYS A 158 21.40 4.19 -0.51
C LYS A 158 21.81 3.08 -1.49
N GLN A 159 20.89 2.65 -2.38
CA GLN A 159 21.19 1.63 -3.38
C GLN A 159 22.07 2.21 -4.48
N PRO A 160 23.30 1.68 -4.71
CA PRO A 160 24.30 2.31 -5.55
C PRO A 160 23.90 2.36 -7.03
N ASP A 161 23.13 1.38 -7.47
CA ASP A 161 22.83 1.18 -8.89
C ASP A 161 21.73 2.10 -9.41
N GLY A 162 20.96 2.73 -8.51
CA GLY A 162 19.79 3.54 -8.89
C GLY A 162 18.72 2.77 -9.67
N ASN A 163 18.82 1.46 -9.75
CA ASN A 163 17.91 0.60 -10.52
C ASN A 163 16.69 0.17 -9.65
N TRP A 164 15.89 1.16 -9.29
CA TRP A 164 14.68 0.94 -8.51
C TRP A 164 13.57 1.91 -8.92
N LEU A 165 12.34 1.48 -8.72
CA LEU A 165 11.14 2.30 -8.83
C LEU A 165 10.43 2.29 -7.49
N PHE A 166 10.21 3.45 -6.92
CA PHE A 166 9.33 3.66 -5.78
C PHE A 166 7.96 4.08 -6.29
N ALA A 167 6.92 3.40 -5.80
CA ALA A 167 5.53 3.75 -6.05
C ALA A 167 4.78 3.83 -4.73
N TYR A 168 4.00 4.89 -4.54
CA TYR A 168 3.10 5.04 -3.42
C TYR A 168 1.71 5.45 -3.91
N THR A 169 0.70 4.75 -3.41
CA THR A 169 -0.71 5.09 -3.63
C THR A 169 -1.55 4.58 -2.47
N SER A 170 -2.82 4.94 -2.42
CA SER A 170 -3.81 4.34 -1.53
C SER A 170 -4.80 3.49 -2.33
N ASP A 171 -5.41 2.53 -1.68
CA ASP A 171 -6.46 1.68 -2.24
C ASP A 171 -7.77 2.46 -2.45
N HIS A 172 -8.09 3.40 -1.56
CA HIS A 172 -9.20 4.36 -1.70
C HIS A 172 -8.94 5.62 -0.86
N GLY A 173 -9.71 6.67 -1.12
CA GLY A 173 -9.73 7.88 -0.31
C GLY A 173 -10.73 7.79 0.85
N GLN A 174 -10.87 8.91 1.57
CA GLN A 174 -11.82 9.04 2.67
C GLN A 174 -12.45 10.43 2.68
N TYR A 175 -13.71 10.50 3.11
CA TYR A 175 -14.39 11.77 3.38
C TYR A 175 -14.19 12.15 4.84
N VAL A 176 -13.38 13.18 5.09
CA VAL A 176 -13.06 13.65 6.44
C VAL A 176 -13.35 15.15 6.54
N ARG A 177 -14.13 15.55 7.54
CA ARG A 177 -14.48 16.94 7.89
C ARG A 177 -14.45 17.08 9.42
N GLN A 178 -14.46 18.30 9.93
CA GLN A 178 -14.33 18.57 11.37
C GLN A 178 -15.27 17.74 12.26
N ASP A 179 -16.51 17.59 11.83
CA ASP A 179 -17.55 16.96 12.64
C ASP A 179 -18.01 15.59 12.12
N THR A 180 -17.45 15.15 11.00
CA THR A 180 -17.87 13.91 10.37
C THR A 180 -16.77 13.28 9.53
N TYR A 181 -16.82 11.98 9.47
CA TYR A 181 -15.98 11.20 8.55
C TYR A 181 -16.77 10.02 8.03
N ASN A 182 -16.41 9.55 6.85
CA ASN A 182 -16.99 8.34 6.30
C ASN A 182 -15.99 7.61 5.40
N GLN A 183 -16.01 6.29 5.51
CA GLN A 183 -15.29 5.38 4.64
C GLN A 183 -16.34 4.59 3.84
N GLY A 184 -16.14 4.47 2.53
CA GLY A 184 -17.11 3.78 1.67
C GLY A 184 -18.30 4.61 1.21
N THR A 185 -18.30 5.92 1.44
CA THR A 185 -19.34 6.82 0.93
C THR A 185 -19.04 7.23 -0.51
N VAL A 186 -20.08 7.29 -1.34
CA VAL A 186 -20.00 7.79 -2.72
C VAL A 186 -19.84 9.30 -2.72
N GLN A 187 -18.63 9.76 -2.46
CA GLN A 187 -18.21 11.17 -2.52
C GLN A 187 -16.92 11.25 -3.35
N PRO A 188 -16.68 12.32 -4.11
CA PRO A 188 -15.47 12.47 -4.92
C PRO A 188 -14.18 12.24 -4.11
N ASP A 189 -14.09 12.79 -2.89
CA ASP A 189 -12.94 12.66 -2.01
C ASP A 189 -12.63 11.20 -1.64
N SER A 190 -13.65 10.34 -1.60
CA SER A 190 -13.48 8.92 -1.26
C SER A 190 -12.83 8.09 -2.38
N TYR A 191 -12.78 8.64 -3.59
CA TYR A 191 -12.07 8.02 -4.72
C TYR A 191 -10.69 8.64 -4.95
N LEU A 192 -10.46 9.86 -4.46
CA LEU A 192 -9.20 10.57 -4.67
C LEU A 192 -8.10 9.93 -3.84
N VAL A 193 -7.03 9.52 -4.53
CA VAL A 193 -5.85 8.91 -3.91
C VAL A 193 -4.57 9.61 -4.37
N PRO A 194 -3.52 9.65 -3.53
CA PRO A 194 -2.21 10.08 -3.97
C PRO A 194 -1.66 9.06 -4.97
N LEU A 195 -0.86 9.54 -5.91
CA LEU A 195 0.00 8.71 -6.74
C LEU A 195 1.37 9.37 -6.81
N VAL A 196 2.37 8.68 -6.28
CA VAL A 196 3.76 9.10 -6.33
C VAL A 196 4.55 8.00 -7.02
N LEU A 197 5.27 8.35 -8.07
CA LEU A 197 6.21 7.48 -8.76
C LEU A 197 7.55 8.19 -8.80
N TYR A 198 8.61 7.48 -8.42
CA TYR A 198 9.96 8.00 -8.50
C TYR A 198 10.95 6.89 -8.82
N SER A 199 11.86 7.18 -9.73
CA SER A 199 13.03 6.35 -10.02
C SER A 199 14.21 7.27 -10.33
N PRO A 200 15.46 6.97 -9.94
CA PRO A 200 16.63 7.66 -10.45
C PRO A 200 16.92 7.35 -11.93
N ASP A 201 16.40 6.24 -12.45
CA ASP A 201 16.55 5.87 -13.87
C ASP A 201 15.71 6.79 -14.78
N LYS A 202 16.40 7.49 -15.71
CA LYS A 202 15.76 8.43 -16.63
C LYS A 202 14.79 7.76 -17.61
N ALA A 203 15.05 6.52 -18.02
CA ALA A 203 14.15 5.80 -18.93
C ALA A 203 12.84 5.44 -18.23
N VAL A 204 12.91 5.03 -16.95
CA VAL A 204 11.74 4.79 -16.10
C VAL A 204 10.95 6.08 -15.86
N GLN A 205 11.64 7.20 -15.58
CA GLN A 205 11.00 8.51 -15.43
C GLN A 205 10.26 8.93 -16.71
N GLN A 206 10.89 8.75 -17.88
CA GLN A 206 10.27 9.07 -19.17
C GLN A 206 9.04 8.20 -19.43
N ALA A 207 9.13 6.90 -19.17
CA ALA A 207 8.00 6.00 -19.32
C ALA A 207 6.83 6.38 -18.38
N ALA A 208 7.10 6.71 -17.13
CA ALA A 208 6.11 7.18 -16.19
C ALA A 208 5.43 8.48 -16.67
N ASN A 209 6.21 9.46 -17.14
CA ASN A 209 5.68 10.73 -17.64
C ASN A 209 4.85 10.60 -18.93
N GLN A 210 5.02 9.52 -19.70
CA GLN A 210 4.22 9.25 -20.89
C GLN A 210 2.91 8.53 -20.58
N ALA A 211 2.84 7.88 -19.43
CA ALA A 211 1.67 7.11 -18.98
C ALA A 211 0.61 7.98 -18.29
N PHE A 212 0.95 9.19 -17.87
CA PHE A 212 0.11 10.16 -17.13
C PHE A 212 0.15 11.55 -17.75
#